data_ee5d8ac81f4516325351dd3e9d07a1d1
#
_entry.id   ee5d8ac81f4516325351dd3e9d07a1d1
#
_cell.length_a   1.000
_cell.length_b   1.000
_cell.length_c   1.000
_cell.angle_alpha   90.00
_cell.angle_beta   90.00
_cell.angle_gamma   90.00
#
_symmetry.space_group_name_H-M   'P 1'
#
loop_
_entity.id
_entity.type
_entity.pdbx_description
1 polymer ?
#
loop_
_entity_poly.entity_id
_entity_poly.type
_entity_poly.pdbx_seq_one_letter_code
_entity_poly.pdbx_strand_id
1 'polypeptide(L)'
;MLMDWPGESGNRKFVSMLDIFHDAIPRSESVWREPGPSSESLGSIVYLRPEKYCSYVFYHFQLQEEGMRKFNKHYLIGAHENCLFSYQELPAVVDKTNHDRVLDTNVSPENWAELMGEHFRPWPEGLDVDAPWKSMKEIFSYPTNTPYTGAI
;
A
#
# COMPACT_ATOMS: atom_id res chain seq x y z
N MET A 1 16.50 1.96 16.86
CA MET A 1 16.76 0.51 17.02
C MET A 1 15.53 -0.23 16.48
N LEU A 2 15.69 -1.23 15.61
CA LEU A 2 14.58 -2.02 15.09
C LEU A 2 14.02 -2.93 16.18
N MET A 3 12.69 -3.00 16.27
CA MET A 3 12.02 -3.93 17.19
C MET A 3 12.24 -5.38 16.79
N ASP A 4 12.23 -6.26 17.76
CA ASP A 4 12.21 -7.71 17.53
C ASP A 4 10.76 -8.19 17.45
N TRP A 5 10.45 -8.93 16.41
CA TRP A 5 9.16 -9.59 16.23
C TRP A 5 9.28 -11.08 16.54
N PRO A 6 8.27 -11.70 17.17
CA PRO A 6 8.21 -13.15 17.34
C PRO A 6 8.27 -13.86 15.99
N GLY A 7 8.94 -14.99 15.94
CA GLY A 7 9.02 -15.84 14.76
C GLY A 7 9.24 -17.30 15.15
N GLU A 8 8.93 -18.23 14.26
CA GLU A 8 9.05 -19.66 14.50
C GLU A 8 10.48 -20.11 14.81
N SER A 9 11.48 -19.47 14.21
CA SER A 9 12.91 -19.77 14.38
C SER A 9 13.64 -18.76 15.26
N GLY A 10 12.91 -17.93 16.02
CA GLY A 10 13.46 -16.86 16.87
C GLY A 10 12.96 -15.47 16.47
N ASN A 11 13.43 -14.45 17.18
CA ASN A 11 13.05 -13.08 16.89
C ASN A 11 13.62 -12.58 15.55
N ARG A 12 12.81 -11.84 14.81
CA ARG A 12 13.19 -11.26 13.51
C ARG A 12 12.97 -9.74 13.50
N LYS A 13 13.74 -9.04 12.69
CA LYS A 13 13.64 -7.58 12.54
C LYS A 13 12.63 -7.14 11.49
N PHE A 14 12.22 -8.06 10.62
CA PHE A 14 11.30 -7.79 9.52
C PHE A 14 10.16 -8.81 9.53
N VAL A 15 8.99 -8.34 9.17
CA VAL A 15 7.76 -9.13 9.06
C VAL A 15 7.16 -8.87 7.71
N SER A 16 6.75 -9.94 7.01
CA SER A 16 6.00 -9.81 5.78
C SER A 16 4.65 -9.15 6.05
N MET A 17 4.26 -8.24 5.19
CA MET A 17 2.95 -7.63 5.22
C MET A 17 2.01 -8.36 4.26
N LEU A 18 0.74 -8.42 4.60
CA LEU A 18 -0.29 -8.82 3.66
C LEU A 18 -0.46 -7.73 2.61
N ASP A 19 -0.41 -8.10 1.34
CA ASP A 19 -0.77 -7.21 0.24
C ASP A 19 -2.28 -6.96 0.26
N ILE A 20 -2.66 -5.69 0.38
CA ILE A 20 -4.06 -5.27 0.40
C ILE A 20 -4.44 -4.67 -0.95
N PHE A 21 -3.55 -3.89 -1.53
CA PHE A 21 -3.78 -3.21 -2.79
C PHE A 21 -2.45 -2.85 -3.47
N HIS A 22 -2.40 -3.03 -4.78
CA HIS A 22 -1.37 -2.48 -5.64
C HIS A 22 -1.97 -2.14 -7.01
N ASP A 23 -1.62 -1.00 -7.58
CA ASP A 23 -2.21 -0.62 -8.88
C ASP A 23 -1.57 -1.39 -10.05
N ALA A 24 -0.31 -1.73 -9.96
CA ALA A 24 0.38 -2.45 -11.01
C ALA A 24 1.35 -3.51 -10.47
N ILE A 25 1.48 -4.61 -11.22
CA ILE A 25 2.42 -5.70 -10.91
C ILE A 25 3.76 -5.38 -11.56
N PRO A 26 4.87 -5.41 -10.82
CA PRO A 26 6.19 -5.25 -11.40
C PRO A 26 6.44 -6.29 -12.49
N ARG A 27 6.80 -5.83 -13.70
CA ARG A 27 7.37 -6.69 -14.74
C ARG A 27 8.84 -6.85 -14.47
N SER A 28 9.57 -7.58 -15.31
CA SER A 28 11.00 -7.82 -15.12
C SER A 28 11.77 -6.56 -14.70
N GLU A 29 12.67 -6.70 -13.76
CA GLU A 29 13.32 -5.65 -12.97
C GLU A 29 13.92 -4.48 -13.77
N SER A 30 14.38 -4.73 -15.00
CA SER A 30 15.04 -3.72 -15.83
C SER A 30 14.09 -2.67 -16.43
N VAL A 31 12.79 -2.88 -16.38
CA VAL A 31 11.80 -2.04 -17.10
C VAL A 31 10.76 -1.43 -16.16
N TRP A 32 10.76 -1.82 -14.88
CA TRP A 32 9.74 -1.34 -13.93
C TRP A 32 9.86 0.14 -13.62
N ARG A 33 11.09 0.62 -13.46
CA ARG A 33 11.38 2.03 -13.22
C ARG A 33 12.03 2.60 -14.47
N GLU A 34 11.33 3.50 -15.12
CA GLU A 34 11.96 4.30 -16.17
C GLU A 34 12.95 5.29 -15.55
N PRO A 35 14.10 5.57 -16.23
CA PRO A 35 14.99 6.62 -15.81
C PRO A 35 14.23 7.97 -15.88
N GLY A 36 13.98 8.53 -14.74
CA GLY A 36 13.27 9.81 -14.61
C GLY A 36 13.87 10.68 -13.52
N PRO A 37 13.40 11.93 -13.37
CA PRO A 37 13.78 12.74 -12.24
C PRO A 37 13.46 11.99 -10.95
N SER A 38 14.28 12.18 -9.93
CA SER A 38 14.11 11.56 -8.63
C SER A 38 12.69 11.76 -8.13
N SER A 39 11.97 10.66 -7.95
CA SER A 39 10.64 10.69 -7.38
C SER A 39 10.72 10.93 -5.88
N GLU A 40 9.79 11.68 -5.36
CA GLU A 40 9.56 11.76 -3.93
C GLU A 40 8.86 10.47 -3.49
N SER A 41 9.40 9.80 -2.47
CA SER A 41 8.79 8.63 -1.85
C SER A 41 7.94 9.06 -0.66
N LEU A 42 6.67 8.68 -0.65
CA LEU A 42 5.76 8.95 0.44
C LEU A 42 5.34 7.63 1.09
N GLY A 43 5.65 7.50 2.38
CA GLY A 43 5.14 6.43 3.23
C GLY A 43 4.11 6.98 4.20
N SER A 44 3.03 6.24 4.43
CA SER A 44 2.01 6.64 5.40
C SER A 44 1.49 5.43 6.19
N ILE A 45 0.91 5.71 7.34
CA ILE A 45 0.39 4.71 8.27
C ILE A 45 -0.99 5.11 8.77
N VAL A 46 -1.87 4.12 8.94
CA VAL A 46 -3.16 4.27 9.61
C VAL A 46 -3.54 2.97 10.31
N TYR A 47 -4.36 3.05 11.35
CA TYR A 47 -4.91 1.87 12.01
C TYR A 47 -6.35 1.62 11.60
N LEU A 48 -6.65 0.37 11.26
CA LEU A 48 -8.02 -0.10 11.08
C LEU A 48 -8.70 -0.36 12.42
N ARG A 49 -10.01 -0.21 12.43
CA ARG A 49 -10.86 -0.83 13.42
C ARG A 49 -10.87 -2.34 13.16
N PRO A 50 -10.51 -3.20 14.14
CA PRO A 50 -10.39 -4.63 13.89
C PRO A 50 -11.65 -5.26 13.28
N GLU A 51 -12.82 -4.81 13.72
CA GLU A 51 -14.12 -5.28 13.22
C GLU A 51 -14.42 -4.89 11.76
N LYS A 52 -13.67 -3.94 11.22
CA LYS A 52 -13.78 -3.46 9.83
C LYS A 52 -12.70 -4.03 8.90
N TYR A 53 -11.81 -4.87 9.40
CA TYR A 53 -10.67 -5.38 8.62
C TYR A 53 -11.13 -6.11 7.36
N CYS A 54 -12.03 -7.07 7.49
CA CYS A 54 -12.49 -7.87 6.35
C CYS A 54 -13.21 -7.04 5.29
N SER A 55 -14.02 -6.06 5.68
CA SER A 55 -14.70 -5.18 4.73
C SER A 55 -13.71 -4.25 4.01
N TYR A 56 -12.68 -3.78 4.70
CA TYR A 56 -11.62 -2.99 4.08
C TYR A 56 -10.88 -3.77 3.00
N VAL A 57 -10.48 -5.00 3.32
CA VAL A 57 -9.81 -5.90 2.36
C VAL A 57 -10.71 -6.19 1.17
N PHE A 58 -12.00 -6.49 1.42
CA PHE A 58 -12.96 -6.78 0.37
C PHE A 58 -13.14 -5.59 -0.59
N TYR A 59 -13.31 -4.39 -0.09
CA TYR A 59 -13.48 -3.20 -0.95
C TYR A 59 -12.23 -2.91 -1.78
N HIS A 60 -11.03 -3.10 -1.23
CA HIS A 60 -9.80 -2.90 -1.99
C HIS A 60 -9.58 -3.98 -3.04
N PHE A 61 -9.90 -5.25 -2.72
CA PHE A 61 -9.92 -6.32 -3.71
C PHE A 61 -10.89 -6.01 -4.85
N GLN A 62 -12.10 -5.60 -4.53
CA GLN A 62 -13.09 -5.22 -5.53
C GLN A 62 -12.59 -4.07 -6.41
N LEU A 63 -12.08 -3.00 -5.80
CA LEU A 63 -11.53 -1.85 -6.51
C LEU A 63 -10.40 -2.25 -7.47
N GLN A 64 -9.50 -3.12 -7.02
CA GLN A 64 -8.38 -3.63 -7.79
C GLN A 64 -8.85 -4.49 -8.96
N GLU A 65 -9.76 -5.42 -8.73
CA GLU A 65 -10.20 -6.40 -9.72
C GLU A 65 -11.23 -5.85 -10.71
N GLU A 66 -12.00 -4.84 -10.36
CA GLU A 66 -12.89 -4.13 -11.29
C GLU A 66 -12.15 -3.20 -12.23
N GLY A 67 -11.08 -2.63 -11.77
CA GLY A 67 -10.20 -1.83 -12.59
C GLY A 67 -10.75 -0.55 -13.18
N MET A 68 -11.77 -0.06 -12.60
CA MET A 68 -12.45 1.13 -13.06
C MET A 68 -11.64 2.41 -12.86
N ARG A 69 -10.77 2.42 -11.88
CA ARG A 69 -9.97 3.59 -11.51
C ARG A 69 -8.50 3.32 -11.80
N LYS A 70 -7.83 4.34 -12.28
CA LYS A 70 -6.38 4.33 -12.44
C LYS A 70 -5.76 5.04 -11.26
N PHE A 71 -4.82 4.39 -10.63
CA PHE A 71 -4.04 4.95 -9.54
C PHE A 71 -2.61 5.20 -9.98
N ASN A 72 -1.78 5.60 -9.04
CA ASN A 72 -0.36 5.69 -9.26
C ASN A 72 0.24 4.28 -9.38
N LYS A 73 0.90 3.99 -10.49
CA LYS A 73 1.60 2.72 -10.78
C LYS A 73 2.47 2.22 -9.60
N HIS A 74 3.02 3.15 -8.85
CA HIS A 74 3.88 2.86 -7.70
C HIS A 74 3.14 2.99 -6.36
N TYR A 75 1.81 2.85 -6.35
CA TYR A 75 1.03 2.88 -5.14
C TYR A 75 0.72 1.47 -4.65
N LEU A 76 0.99 1.23 -3.39
CA LEU A 76 0.65 -0.03 -2.73
C LEU A 76 0.16 0.22 -1.29
N ILE A 77 -0.64 -0.70 -0.79
CA ILE A 77 -1.07 -0.78 0.59
C ILE A 77 -0.76 -2.17 1.11
N GLY A 78 -0.04 -2.25 2.21
CA GLY A 78 0.19 -3.48 2.94
C GLY A 78 -0.40 -3.41 4.35
N ALA A 79 -0.69 -4.55 4.93
CA ALA A 79 -1.19 -4.67 6.29
C ALA A 79 -0.35 -5.62 7.14
N HIS A 80 -0.20 -5.26 8.41
CA HIS A 80 0.24 -6.16 9.45
C HIS A 80 -0.67 -5.98 10.66
N GLU A 81 -1.38 -7.06 11.01
CA GLU A 81 -2.51 -6.99 11.95
C GLU A 81 -3.52 -5.91 11.51
N ASN A 82 -3.89 -4.99 12.38
CA ASN A 82 -4.76 -3.87 12.05
C ASN A 82 -4.02 -2.59 11.63
N CYS A 83 -2.72 -2.67 11.41
CA CYS A 83 -1.90 -1.55 10.96
C CYS A 83 -1.74 -1.61 9.44
N LEU A 84 -2.14 -0.54 8.77
CA LEU A 84 -1.94 -0.36 7.34
C LEU A 84 -0.74 0.53 7.09
N PHE A 85 0.00 0.18 6.06
CA PHE A 85 1.08 1.00 5.52
C PHE A 85 0.81 1.26 4.05
N SER A 86 0.96 2.49 3.61
CA SER A 86 0.95 2.81 2.19
C SER A 86 2.31 3.35 1.76
N TYR A 87 2.61 3.10 0.50
CA TYR A 87 3.78 3.64 -0.18
C TYR A 87 3.38 4.13 -1.55
N GLN A 88 3.91 5.26 -1.96
CA GLN A 88 3.77 5.76 -3.33
C GLN A 88 4.97 6.60 -3.73
N GLU A 89 5.16 6.73 -5.04
CA GLU A 89 6.17 7.61 -5.62
C GLU A 89 5.51 8.74 -6.39
N LEU A 90 6.10 9.93 -6.33
CA LEU A 90 5.64 11.12 -7.04
C LEU A 90 6.73 11.64 -8.00
N PRO A 91 6.36 12.20 -9.14
CA PRO A 91 4.98 12.39 -9.61
C PRO A 91 4.25 11.08 -9.88
N ALA A 92 2.95 11.05 -9.68
CA ALA A 92 2.15 9.86 -9.94
C ALA A 92 2.21 9.46 -11.42
N VAL A 93 2.50 8.19 -11.67
CA VAL A 93 2.48 7.60 -13.01
C VAL A 93 1.18 6.82 -13.16
N VAL A 94 0.26 7.33 -13.98
CA VAL A 94 -1.07 6.76 -14.20
C VAL A 94 -1.12 6.12 -15.58
N ASP A 95 -0.50 4.96 -15.71
CA ASP A 95 -0.47 4.16 -16.93
C ASP A 95 -1.59 3.11 -16.96
N LYS A 96 -1.68 2.39 -18.08
CA LYS A 96 -2.45 1.15 -18.10
C LYS A 96 -1.82 0.16 -17.14
N THR A 97 -2.64 -0.38 -16.25
CA THR A 97 -2.21 -1.47 -15.39
C THR A 97 -1.85 -2.69 -16.26
N ASN A 98 -0.88 -3.45 -15.83
CA ASN A 98 -0.51 -4.72 -16.44
C ASN A 98 -1.11 -5.92 -15.68
N HIS A 99 -2.12 -5.64 -14.89
CA HIS A 99 -2.85 -6.61 -14.08
C HIS A 99 -4.09 -7.09 -14.84
N ASP A 100 -4.22 -8.40 -14.99
CA ASP A 100 -5.42 -9.01 -15.54
C ASP A 100 -6.50 -9.00 -14.48
N ARG A 101 -7.58 -8.30 -14.77
CA ARG A 101 -8.70 -8.12 -13.86
C ARG A 101 -9.66 -9.29 -13.97
N VAL A 102 -10.22 -9.71 -12.85
CA VAL A 102 -11.09 -10.90 -12.80
C VAL A 102 -12.57 -10.57 -12.62
N LEU A 103 -12.91 -9.32 -12.27
CA LEU A 103 -14.28 -8.90 -12.06
C LEU A 103 -14.78 -8.03 -13.21
N ASP A 104 -15.88 -8.47 -13.83
CA ASP A 104 -16.63 -7.68 -14.83
C ASP A 104 -17.85 -7.02 -14.16
N THR A 105 -17.57 -6.29 -13.08
CA THR A 105 -18.56 -5.55 -12.30
C THR A 105 -18.13 -4.08 -12.18
N ASN A 106 -19.04 -3.23 -11.76
CA ASN A 106 -18.80 -1.82 -11.50
C ASN A 106 -19.60 -1.41 -10.25
N VAL A 107 -19.27 -2.01 -9.13
CA VAL A 107 -19.98 -1.79 -7.87
C VAL A 107 -19.10 -1.15 -6.80
N SER A 108 -17.87 -0.77 -7.15
CA SER A 108 -17.02 0.03 -6.26
C SER A 108 -17.73 1.32 -5.88
N PRO A 109 -17.87 1.62 -4.57
CA PRO A 109 -18.63 2.77 -4.10
C PRO A 109 -18.10 4.11 -4.61
N GLU A 110 -19.00 5.01 -5.01
CA GLU A 110 -18.61 6.36 -5.45
C GLU A 110 -18.11 7.22 -4.29
N ASN A 111 -18.70 7.07 -3.09
CA ASN A 111 -18.33 7.78 -1.87
C ASN A 111 -17.14 7.13 -1.13
N TRP A 112 -16.12 6.73 -1.89
CA TRP A 112 -14.98 5.95 -1.38
C TRP A 112 -14.31 6.54 -0.14
N ALA A 113 -14.05 7.84 -0.13
CA ALA A 113 -13.36 8.48 1.00
C ALA A 113 -14.16 8.43 2.29
N GLU A 114 -15.47 8.67 2.22
CA GLU A 114 -16.37 8.58 3.36
C GLU A 114 -16.46 7.15 3.89
N LEU A 115 -16.68 6.19 2.98
CA LEU A 115 -16.73 4.78 3.33
C LEU A 115 -15.44 4.28 3.97
N MET A 116 -14.29 4.64 3.41
CA MET A 116 -12.99 4.25 3.97
C MET A 116 -12.75 4.91 5.33
N GLY A 117 -13.19 6.15 5.52
CA GLY A 117 -13.11 6.86 6.80
C GLY A 117 -13.74 6.09 7.96
N GLU A 118 -14.84 5.37 7.71
CA GLU A 118 -15.49 4.53 8.72
C GLU A 118 -14.63 3.34 9.19
N HIS A 119 -13.66 2.93 8.39
CA HIS A 119 -12.79 1.81 8.69
C HIS A 119 -11.63 2.18 9.59
N PHE A 120 -11.28 3.46 9.67
CA PHE A 120 -10.10 3.89 10.39
C PHE A 120 -10.37 4.12 11.88
N ARG A 121 -9.39 3.75 12.68
CA ARG A 121 -9.35 4.04 14.11
C ARG A 121 -8.82 5.46 14.30
N PRO A 122 -9.51 6.31 15.08
CA PRO A 122 -8.98 7.63 15.44
C PRO A 122 -7.62 7.53 16.13
N TRP A 123 -6.74 8.46 15.81
CA TRP A 123 -5.49 8.64 16.55
C TRP A 123 -5.80 9.18 17.96
N PRO A 124 -4.91 8.98 18.97
CA PRO A 124 -5.13 9.50 20.33
C PRO A 124 -5.35 11.02 20.38
N GLU A 125 -4.70 11.76 19.49
CA GLU A 125 -4.84 13.21 19.32
C GLU A 125 -6.09 13.64 18.54
N GLY A 126 -6.88 12.71 18.12
CA GLY A 126 -8.07 12.88 17.29
C GLY A 126 -7.86 12.36 15.87
N LEU A 127 -8.96 12.12 15.17
CA LEU A 127 -8.95 11.76 13.75
C LEU A 127 -9.07 13.05 12.95
N ASP A 128 -8.08 13.32 12.13
CA ASP A 128 -8.30 14.20 11.00
C ASP A 128 -9.08 13.39 9.95
N VAL A 129 -10.36 13.68 9.81
CA VAL A 129 -11.25 12.95 8.90
C VAL A 129 -10.88 13.18 7.44
N ASP A 130 -10.24 14.31 7.12
CA ASP A 130 -9.80 14.65 5.78
C ASP A 130 -8.43 14.05 5.46
N ALA A 131 -7.64 13.73 6.48
CA ALA A 131 -6.30 13.15 6.34
C ALA A 131 -6.04 12.07 7.41
N PRO A 132 -6.73 10.91 7.35
CA PRO A 132 -6.62 9.88 8.39
C PRO A 132 -5.23 9.21 8.43
N TRP A 133 -4.50 9.26 7.33
CA TRP A 133 -3.18 8.70 7.20
C TRP A 133 -2.11 9.64 7.73
N LYS A 134 -1.24 9.15 8.60
CA LYS A 134 -0.06 9.88 9.06
C LYS A 134 1.14 9.58 8.18
N SER A 135 1.76 10.63 7.68
CA SER A 135 3.02 10.52 6.94
C SER A 135 4.14 9.98 7.82
N MET A 136 4.93 9.08 7.27
CA MET A 136 6.13 8.55 7.89
C MET A 136 7.36 9.28 7.36
N LYS A 137 8.34 9.47 8.25
CA LYS A 137 9.64 9.98 7.84
C LYS A 137 10.49 8.83 7.31
N GLU A 138 11.03 8.99 6.10
CA GLU A 138 12.06 8.08 5.60
C GLU A 138 13.31 8.13 6.50
N ILE A 139 13.75 6.98 6.96
CA ILE A 139 14.94 6.85 7.82
C ILE A 139 16.13 6.25 7.07
N PHE A 140 15.89 5.52 6.00
CA PHE A 140 16.89 5.08 5.03
C PHE A 140 16.22 4.71 3.72
N SER A 141 16.99 4.77 2.64
CA SER A 141 16.59 4.35 1.31
C SER A 141 17.66 3.44 0.74
N TYR A 142 17.24 2.36 0.08
CA TYR A 142 18.18 1.48 -0.61
C TYR A 142 18.32 1.93 -2.07
N PRO A 143 19.55 2.12 -2.58
CA PRO A 143 19.73 2.57 -3.95
C PRO A 143 19.11 1.59 -4.97
N THR A 144 18.18 2.07 -5.75
CA THR A 144 17.42 1.25 -6.73
C THR A 144 18.25 0.79 -7.94
N ASN A 145 19.49 1.26 -8.08
CA ASN A 145 20.38 0.92 -9.19
C ASN A 145 21.24 -0.33 -8.95
N THR A 146 21.10 -0.98 -7.80
CA THR A 146 21.81 -2.23 -7.53
C THR A 146 20.87 -3.39 -7.89
N PRO A 147 21.23 -4.27 -8.83
CA PRO A 147 20.42 -5.47 -9.07
C PRO A 147 20.27 -6.24 -7.76
N TYR A 148 19.04 -6.57 -7.40
CA TYR A 148 18.78 -7.44 -6.26
C TYR A 148 19.40 -8.83 -6.56
N THR A 149 20.52 -9.12 -5.95
CA THR A 149 21.23 -10.41 -6.08
C THR A 149 20.93 -11.36 -4.92
N GLY A 150 19.94 -11.04 -4.10
CA GLY A 150 19.56 -11.84 -2.95
C GLY A 150 18.73 -13.05 -3.35
N ALA A 151 19.31 -14.24 -3.23
CA ALA A 151 18.53 -15.46 -3.08
C ALA A 151 17.79 -15.41 -1.72
N ILE A 152 16.49 -15.69 -1.75
CA ILE A 152 15.71 -16.00 -0.55
C ILE A 152 15.95 -17.46 -0.18
#